data_43a708402dc6bc47666bd4dcba8bb510
#
_entry.id   43a708402dc6bc47666bd4dcba8bb510
#
_cell.length_a   1.000
_cell.length_b   1.000
_cell.length_c   1.000
_cell.angle_alpha   90.00
_cell.angle_beta   90.00
_cell.angle_gamma   90.00
#
_symmetry.space_group_name_H-M   'P 1'
#
loop_
_entity.id
_entity.type
_entity.pdbx_description
1 polymer ?
#
loop_
_entity_poly.entity_id
_entity_poly.type
_entity_poly.pdbx_seq_one_letter_code
_entity_poly.pdbx_strand_id
1 'polypeptide(L)'
;STPIKSSAASDVYKRQIKSPNEAVDLKMMDGDKFAEALLAERSFELCFEGQRWYDLVRFGKLEEGVKKLAKYSSVATSQAQNFQPKHVIFPIPQDVIDASNGKIEQNPLWK
;
A
#
# COMPACT_ATOMS: atom_id res chain seq x y z
N SER A 1 -11.87 22.24 -29.12
CA SER A 1 -12.24 21.36 -27.99
C SER A 1 -11.04 21.19 -27.10
N THR A 2 -11.07 21.81 -25.93
CA THR A 2 -10.04 21.67 -24.89
C THR A 2 -10.07 20.26 -24.34
N PRO A 3 -8.96 19.51 -24.33
CA PRO A 3 -8.94 18.19 -23.75
C PRO A 3 -9.27 18.28 -22.24
N ILE A 4 -10.16 17.44 -21.78
CA ILE A 4 -10.49 17.30 -20.36
C ILE A 4 -9.23 16.75 -19.69
N LYS A 5 -8.48 17.61 -19.03
CA LYS A 5 -7.39 17.17 -18.15
C LYS A 5 -8.02 16.39 -17.01
N SER A 6 -7.50 15.20 -16.72
CA SER A 6 -8.00 14.42 -15.57
C SER A 6 -7.94 15.28 -14.30
N SER A 7 -8.93 15.15 -13.43
CA SER A 7 -8.98 15.92 -12.17
C SER A 7 -7.70 15.74 -11.36
N ALA A 8 -7.14 14.52 -11.34
CA ALA A 8 -5.88 14.21 -10.68
C ALA A 8 -4.70 15.02 -11.22
N ALA A 9 -4.55 15.14 -12.54
CA ALA A 9 -3.49 15.97 -13.13
C ALA A 9 -3.68 17.46 -12.82
N SER A 10 -4.93 17.93 -12.77
CA SER A 10 -5.26 19.30 -12.36
C SER A 10 -4.94 19.55 -10.89
N ASP A 11 -5.16 18.58 -10.01
CA ASP A 11 -4.89 18.72 -8.59
C ASP A 11 -3.39 18.68 -8.26
N VAL A 12 -2.63 17.85 -8.95
CA VAL A 12 -1.15 17.86 -8.89
C VAL A 12 -0.61 19.21 -9.34
N TYR A 13 -1.12 19.74 -10.46
CA TYR A 13 -0.71 21.05 -10.96
C TYR A 13 -1.06 22.18 -9.98
N LYS A 14 -2.24 22.14 -9.37
CA LYS A 14 -2.67 23.13 -8.36
C LYS A 14 -1.81 23.06 -7.09
N ARG A 15 -1.40 21.89 -6.65
CA ARG A 15 -0.46 21.72 -5.55
C ARG A 15 0.91 22.31 -5.85
N GLN A 16 1.45 22.03 -7.00
CA GLN A 16 2.75 22.55 -7.42
C GLN A 16 2.78 24.09 -7.48
N ILE A 17 1.66 24.72 -7.83
CA ILE A 17 1.57 26.19 -7.92
C ILE A 17 1.24 26.85 -6.57
N LYS A 18 0.45 26.19 -5.71
CA LYS A 18 -0.06 26.77 -4.47
C LYS A 18 0.80 26.54 -3.24
N SER A 19 1.71 25.58 -3.29
CA SER A 19 2.60 25.32 -2.17
C SER A 19 4.03 25.71 -2.55
N PRO A 20 4.48 26.93 -2.23
CA PRO A 20 5.88 27.30 -2.31
C PRO A 20 6.73 26.64 -1.23
N ASN A 21 6.16 25.71 -0.45
CA ASN A 21 6.87 24.99 0.58
C ASN A 21 7.83 23.97 -0.05
N GLU A 22 9.10 24.28 0.03
CA GLU A 22 10.25 23.43 -0.28
C GLU A 22 10.19 22.05 0.43
N ALA A 23 9.32 21.90 1.44
CA ALA A 23 9.09 20.66 2.18
C ALA A 23 8.53 19.50 1.33
N VAL A 24 8.05 19.77 0.12
CA VAL A 24 7.51 18.77 -0.81
C VAL A 24 8.51 18.36 -1.90
N ASP A 25 9.68 19.00 -1.96
CA ASP A 25 10.69 18.64 -2.94
C ASP A 25 11.50 17.41 -2.49
N LEU A 26 11.10 16.24 -2.97
CA LEU A 26 11.76 14.96 -2.69
C LEU A 26 13.14 14.80 -3.36
N LYS A 27 13.58 15.80 -4.14
CA LYS A 27 14.78 15.70 -4.99
C LYS A 27 16.11 15.62 -4.22
N MET A 28 16.14 16.05 -2.97
CA MET A 28 17.35 16.17 -2.16
C MET A 28 17.40 15.17 -1.00
N MET A 29 16.57 14.12 -1.03
CA MET A 29 16.53 13.12 0.05
C MET A 29 17.43 11.93 -0.25
N ASP A 30 18.03 11.38 0.80
CA ASP A 30 18.66 10.06 0.78
C ASP A 30 17.64 8.97 0.39
N GLY A 31 18.10 7.90 -0.28
CA GLY A 31 17.22 6.89 -0.88
C GLY A 31 16.17 6.31 0.07
N ASP A 32 16.55 5.99 1.30
CA ASP A 32 15.61 5.45 2.30
C ASP A 32 14.59 6.49 2.75
N LYS A 33 15.02 7.72 2.99
CA LYS A 33 14.13 8.83 3.34
C LYS A 33 13.20 9.20 2.18
N PHE A 34 13.69 9.13 0.95
CA PHE A 34 12.88 9.31 -0.24
C PHE A 34 11.79 8.24 -0.33
N ALA A 35 12.14 6.97 -0.10
CA ALA A 35 11.18 5.87 -0.13
C ALA A 35 10.07 6.04 0.93
N GLU A 36 10.43 6.45 2.15
CA GLU A 36 9.46 6.73 3.21
C GLU A 36 8.55 7.91 2.89
N ALA A 37 9.10 9.00 2.39
CA ALA A 37 8.36 10.18 1.99
C ALA A 37 7.42 9.86 0.79
N LEU A 38 7.89 9.11 -0.19
CA LEU A 38 7.08 8.65 -1.31
C LEU A 38 5.92 7.76 -0.83
N LEU A 39 6.18 6.83 0.10
CA LEU A 39 5.15 5.96 0.67
C LEU A 39 4.09 6.76 1.45
N ALA A 40 4.50 7.82 2.15
CA ALA A 40 3.61 8.73 2.84
C ALA A 40 2.76 9.54 1.85
N GLU A 41 3.37 10.13 0.82
CA GLU A 41 2.66 10.91 -0.20
C GLU A 41 1.63 10.05 -0.95
N ARG A 42 2.01 8.83 -1.34
CA ARG A 42 1.08 7.88 -1.96
C ARG A 42 -0.11 7.54 -1.06
N SER A 43 0.06 7.55 0.26
CA SER A 43 -1.05 7.29 1.18
C SER A 43 -2.09 8.41 1.21
N PHE A 44 -1.68 9.64 0.93
CA PHE A 44 -2.59 10.78 0.83
C PHE A 44 -3.25 10.86 -0.54
N GLU A 45 -2.46 10.70 -1.59
CA GLU A 45 -2.97 10.81 -2.97
C GLU A 45 -3.93 9.68 -3.35
N LEU A 46 -3.64 8.46 -2.92
CA LEU A 46 -4.39 7.25 -3.29
C LEU A 46 -5.27 6.76 -2.12
N CYS A 47 -5.68 7.68 -1.24
CA CYS A 47 -6.56 7.36 -0.14
C CYS A 47 -7.90 6.82 -0.67
N PHE A 48 -8.35 5.69 -0.10
CA PHE A 48 -9.56 4.95 -0.51
C PHE A 48 -9.52 4.28 -1.89
N GLU A 49 -8.40 4.29 -2.60
CA GLU A 49 -8.26 3.61 -3.90
C GLU A 49 -7.82 2.13 -3.78
N GLY A 50 -7.68 1.60 -2.57
CA GLY A 50 -7.28 0.22 -2.33
C GLY A 50 -5.81 -0.10 -2.61
N GLN A 51 -5.00 0.90 -2.93
CA GLN A 51 -3.58 0.71 -3.31
C GLN A 51 -2.64 0.50 -2.11
N ARG A 52 -3.05 0.93 -0.91
CA ARG A 52 -2.18 0.98 0.27
C ARG A 52 -1.56 -0.36 0.64
N TRP A 53 -2.31 -1.45 0.55
CA TRP A 53 -1.81 -2.79 0.83
C TRP A 53 -0.62 -3.14 -0.05
N TYR A 54 -0.75 -2.97 -1.34
CA TYR A 54 0.29 -3.28 -2.32
C TYR A 54 1.53 -2.40 -2.16
N ASP A 55 1.35 -1.15 -1.80
CA ASP A 55 2.46 -0.24 -1.51
C ASP A 55 3.24 -0.72 -0.28
N LEU A 56 2.55 -1.04 0.81
CA LEU A 56 3.18 -1.54 2.04
C LEU A 56 3.91 -2.87 1.80
N VAL A 57 3.36 -3.76 0.99
CA VAL A 57 4.02 -5.02 0.61
C VAL A 57 5.29 -4.74 -0.19
N ARG A 58 5.23 -3.90 -1.20
CA ARG A 58 6.39 -3.56 -2.06
C ARG A 58 7.53 -2.90 -1.29
N PHE A 59 7.19 -2.05 -0.32
CA PHE A 59 8.19 -1.38 0.52
C PHE A 59 8.61 -2.21 1.75
N GLY A 60 8.11 -3.42 1.93
CA GLY A 60 8.41 -4.27 3.09
C GLY A 60 7.92 -3.69 4.42
N LYS A 61 6.93 -2.79 4.39
CA LYS A 61 6.40 -2.06 5.55
C LYS A 61 5.01 -2.53 5.99
N LEU A 62 4.56 -3.71 5.53
CA LEU A 62 3.21 -4.18 5.82
C LEU A 62 2.98 -4.40 7.31
N GLU A 63 3.90 -5.07 8.01
CA GLU A 63 3.80 -5.29 9.45
C GLU A 63 3.74 -3.99 10.24
N GLU A 64 4.61 -3.04 9.90
CA GLU A 64 4.62 -1.71 10.52
C GLU A 64 3.31 -0.96 10.28
N GLY A 65 2.78 -1.04 9.06
CA GLY A 65 1.50 -0.44 8.69
C GLY A 65 0.33 -1.01 9.49
N VAL A 66 0.27 -2.33 9.64
CA VAL A 66 -0.77 -3.02 10.42
C VAL A 66 -0.66 -2.66 11.91
N LYS A 67 0.56 -2.63 12.47
CA LYS A 67 0.79 -2.20 13.86
C LYS A 67 0.41 -0.74 14.12
N LYS A 68 0.66 0.15 13.15
CA LYS A 68 0.22 1.55 13.25
C LYS A 68 -1.31 1.65 13.28
N LEU A 69 -1.99 0.87 12.46
CA LEU A 69 -3.45 0.85 12.42
C LEU A 69 -4.07 0.38 13.75
N ALA A 70 -3.42 -0.53 14.46
CA ALA A 70 -3.85 -1.04 15.75
C ALA A 70 -4.05 0.06 16.81
N LYS A 71 -3.35 1.19 16.67
CA LYS A 71 -3.47 2.34 17.60
C LYS A 71 -4.82 3.07 17.50
N TYR A 72 -5.54 2.86 16.41
CA TYR A 72 -6.76 3.62 16.11
C TYR A 72 -8.05 2.80 16.27
N SER A 73 -7.96 1.49 16.43
CA SER A 73 -9.14 0.62 16.48
C SER A 73 -8.86 -0.67 17.25
N SER A 74 -9.80 -1.08 18.11
CA SER A 74 -9.73 -2.36 18.82
C SER A 74 -9.77 -3.56 17.86
N VAL A 75 -10.53 -3.47 16.77
CA VAL A 75 -10.58 -4.49 15.73
C VAL A 75 -9.22 -4.61 15.05
N ALA A 76 -8.60 -3.48 14.71
CA ALA A 76 -7.27 -3.45 14.11
C ALA A 76 -6.19 -3.97 15.07
N THR A 77 -6.36 -3.81 16.38
CA THR A 77 -5.46 -4.40 17.38
C THR A 77 -5.46 -5.93 17.30
N SER A 78 -6.63 -6.55 17.24
CA SER A 78 -6.74 -8.02 17.08
C SER A 78 -6.13 -8.49 15.75
N GLN A 79 -6.33 -7.76 14.66
CA GLN A 79 -5.73 -8.06 13.37
C GLN A 79 -4.20 -7.93 13.40
N ALA A 80 -3.68 -6.92 14.09
CA ALA A 80 -2.23 -6.73 14.23
C ALA A 80 -1.57 -7.84 15.05
N GLN A 81 -2.24 -8.33 16.10
CA GLN A 81 -1.77 -9.45 16.92
C GLN A 81 -1.72 -10.77 16.12
N ASN A 82 -2.66 -10.95 15.19
CA ASN A 82 -2.74 -12.14 14.35
C ASN A 82 -1.92 -12.05 13.08
N PHE A 83 -1.24 -10.91 12.84
CA PHE A 83 -0.41 -10.74 11.65
C PHE A 83 0.76 -11.72 11.66
N GLN A 84 0.95 -12.41 10.54
CA GLN A 84 2.07 -13.32 10.29
C GLN A 84 2.70 -12.99 8.92
N PRO A 85 3.99 -13.30 8.72
CA PRO A 85 4.66 -13.06 7.44
C PRO A 85 3.97 -13.71 6.23
N LYS A 86 3.24 -14.81 6.43
CA LYS A 86 2.46 -15.47 5.38
C LYS A 86 1.35 -14.59 4.78
N HIS A 87 0.87 -13.60 5.53
CA HIS A 87 -0.22 -12.72 5.07
C HIS A 87 0.20 -11.74 3.97
N VAL A 88 1.48 -11.68 3.64
CA VAL A 88 1.98 -10.93 2.46
C VAL A 88 1.45 -11.53 1.16
N ILE A 89 1.24 -12.84 1.14
CA ILE A 89 0.76 -13.59 -0.02
C ILE A 89 -0.57 -14.24 0.32
N PHE A 90 -1.56 -14.14 -0.56
CA PHE A 90 -2.83 -14.80 -0.38
C PHE A 90 -2.73 -16.32 -0.58
N PRO A 91 -3.50 -17.13 0.18
CA PRO A 91 -3.63 -18.55 -0.10
C PRO A 91 -4.39 -18.78 -1.40
N ILE A 92 -4.08 -19.90 -2.05
CA ILE A 92 -4.89 -20.36 -3.18
C ILE A 92 -6.20 -20.93 -2.61
N PRO A 93 -7.38 -20.53 -3.10
CA PRO A 93 -8.64 -21.08 -2.64
C PRO A 93 -8.69 -22.61 -2.75
N GLN A 94 -9.26 -23.28 -1.76
CA GLN A 94 -9.25 -24.74 -1.68
C GLN A 94 -10.00 -25.38 -2.85
N ASP A 95 -11.09 -24.78 -3.29
CA ASP A 95 -11.86 -25.23 -4.45
C ASP A 95 -11.05 -25.24 -5.75
N VAL A 96 -10.12 -24.30 -5.93
CA VAL A 96 -9.21 -24.28 -7.07
C VAL A 96 -8.19 -25.43 -7.00
N ILE A 97 -7.68 -25.71 -5.80
CA ILE A 97 -6.75 -26.83 -5.58
C ILE A 97 -7.47 -28.14 -5.88
N ASP A 98 -8.67 -28.33 -5.35
CA ASP A 98 -9.46 -29.56 -5.53
C ASP A 98 -9.83 -29.77 -7.01
N ALA A 99 -10.24 -28.71 -7.70
CA ALA A 99 -10.57 -28.76 -9.13
C ALA A 99 -9.34 -29.07 -10.01
N SER A 100 -8.13 -28.82 -9.52
CA SER A 100 -6.90 -29.07 -10.28
C SER A 100 -6.50 -30.55 -10.33
N ASN A 101 -7.18 -31.44 -9.58
CA ASN A 101 -6.82 -32.85 -9.45
C ASN A 101 -5.34 -33.06 -9.02
N GLY A 102 -4.87 -32.29 -8.06
CA GLY A 102 -3.52 -32.39 -7.50
C GLY A 102 -2.40 -31.75 -8.34
N LYS A 103 -2.76 -31.01 -9.40
CA LYS A 103 -1.78 -30.29 -10.23
C LYS A 103 -1.32 -28.96 -9.62
N ILE A 104 -2.15 -28.36 -8.79
CA ILE A 104 -1.86 -27.12 -8.09
C ILE A 104 -1.71 -27.43 -6.61
N GLU A 105 -0.54 -27.09 -6.06
CA GLU A 105 -0.29 -27.17 -4.63
C GLU A 105 -0.48 -25.82 -3.95
N GLN A 106 -0.86 -25.85 -2.67
CA GLN A 106 -0.97 -24.66 -1.86
C GLN A 106 0.38 -23.94 -1.75
N ASN A 107 0.32 -22.62 -1.64
CA ASN A 107 1.49 -21.79 -1.37
C ASN A 107 2.25 -22.32 -0.14
N PRO A 108 3.58 -22.51 -0.20
CA PRO A 108 4.38 -23.07 0.90
C PRO A 108 4.18 -22.39 2.25
N LEU A 109 3.90 -21.10 2.27
CA LEU A 109 3.64 -20.34 3.51
C LEU A 109 2.27 -20.63 4.13
N TRP A 110 1.38 -21.32 3.39
CA TRP A 110 0.01 -21.64 3.81
C TRP A 110 -0.25 -23.16 3.93
N LYS A 111 0.81 -23.96 3.77
CA LYS A 111 0.78 -25.41 4.02
C LYS A 111 0.74 -25.74 5.51
#